data_9ab68588e25fc3a535a3eb5676805f38
#
_entry.id   9ab68588e25fc3a535a3eb5676805f38
#
_cell.length_a   1.000
_cell.length_b   1.000
_cell.length_c   1.000
_cell.angle_alpha   90.00
_cell.angle_beta   90.00
_cell.angle_gamma   90.00
#
_symmetry.space_group_name_H-M   'P 1'
#
loop_
_entity.id
_entity.type
_entity.pdbx_description
1 polymer ?
#
loop_
_entity_poly.entity_id
_entity_poly.type
_entity_poly.pdbx_seq_one_letter_code
_entity_poly.pdbx_strand_id
1 'polypeptide(L)'
;MAKKQHIYLGLLVIFMMVLTMFAWQMTANAWPSNEELTFLKAFLYYQSYIMPFFLALVIWGFKHKQVSKSFMLIAVIGCSLGIYARFIEPNLLLVKETTIKTGYSLKIALISDMHYGLYSTPWQMQRLVNKLNTLEVDMVLVAGDWTYEPAKNSSLTEQLAPFKQLKHPIYSVPGNHDEEMPGPPLAKELKQALIDNHIHPIEAKTVDLGKVRLVGLADLLPLATKEIRLNALKQQDKPLLLLTHNPESLEYLPKLTQPFVMLAGHTHGGQVNLPILTEKILHLLTEQGYKRGMYALDNNNQLFITSGIGMVGLPLRFAMPPTIDILRFE
;
A
#
# COMPACT_ATOMS: atom_id res chain seq x y z
N MET A 1 -48.63 0.08 -4.42
CA MET A 1 -47.28 0.66 -4.42
C MET A 1 -46.56 0.49 -3.07
N ALA A 2 -47.20 0.83 -1.95
CA ALA A 2 -46.61 0.70 -0.60
C ALA A 2 -46.03 -0.71 -0.28
N LYS A 3 -46.79 -1.78 -0.60
CA LYS A 3 -46.37 -3.17 -0.33
C LYS A 3 -45.05 -3.56 -1.01
N LYS A 4 -44.76 -3.07 -2.24
CA LYS A 4 -43.49 -3.31 -2.93
C LYS A 4 -42.35 -2.52 -2.31
N GLN A 5 -42.58 -1.31 -1.81
CA GLN A 5 -41.55 -0.50 -1.13
C GLN A 5 -41.09 -1.16 0.16
N HIS A 6 -42.00 -1.72 0.96
CA HIS A 6 -41.64 -2.45 2.17
C HIS A 6 -40.83 -3.71 1.86
N ILE A 7 -41.10 -4.40 0.75
CA ILE A 7 -40.29 -5.56 0.32
C ILE A 7 -38.87 -5.11 -0.03
N TYR A 8 -38.67 -4.05 -0.82
CA TYR A 8 -37.34 -3.56 -1.18
C TYR A 8 -36.55 -3.05 0.03
N LEU A 9 -37.21 -2.35 0.95
CA LEU A 9 -36.59 -1.93 2.20
C LEU A 9 -36.19 -3.13 3.05
N GLY A 10 -37.04 -4.15 3.15
CA GLY A 10 -36.72 -5.40 3.85
C GLY A 10 -35.51 -6.11 3.24
N LEU A 11 -35.42 -6.22 1.90
CA LEU A 11 -34.31 -6.81 1.20
C LEU A 11 -33.02 -6.01 1.44
N LEU A 12 -33.08 -4.69 1.45
CA LEU A 12 -31.94 -3.82 1.76
C LEU A 12 -31.42 -4.06 3.17
N VAL A 13 -32.32 -4.11 4.17
CA VAL A 13 -31.93 -4.39 5.57
C VAL A 13 -31.30 -5.77 5.70
N ILE A 14 -31.87 -6.80 5.07
CA ILE A 14 -31.29 -8.15 5.07
C ILE A 14 -29.90 -8.12 4.42
N PHE A 15 -29.72 -7.44 3.30
CA PHE A 15 -28.43 -7.31 2.64
C PHE A 15 -27.39 -6.63 3.53
N MET A 16 -27.76 -5.52 4.21
CA MET A 16 -26.89 -4.85 5.18
C MET A 16 -26.50 -5.77 6.34
N MET A 17 -27.45 -6.56 6.86
CA MET A 17 -27.18 -7.54 7.92
C MET A 17 -26.17 -8.60 7.45
N VAL A 18 -26.32 -9.12 6.25
CA VAL A 18 -25.38 -10.08 5.66
C VAL A 18 -23.99 -9.47 5.53
N LEU A 19 -23.87 -8.24 5.03
CA LEU A 19 -22.59 -7.53 4.94
C LEU A 19 -21.95 -7.30 6.32
N THR A 20 -22.77 -7.01 7.35
CA THR A 20 -22.28 -6.88 8.73
C THR A 20 -21.77 -8.21 9.28
N MET A 21 -22.44 -9.32 8.97
CA MET A 21 -21.95 -10.66 9.34
C MET A 21 -20.61 -10.98 8.67
N PHE A 22 -20.43 -10.62 7.39
CA PHE A 22 -19.13 -10.76 6.73
C PHE A 22 -18.04 -9.91 7.41
N ALA A 23 -18.35 -8.66 7.76
CA ALA A 23 -17.42 -7.80 8.48
C ALA A 23 -17.00 -8.43 9.83
N TRP A 24 -17.96 -8.96 10.57
CA TRP A 24 -17.71 -9.67 11.82
C TRP A 24 -16.81 -10.90 11.62
N GLN A 25 -17.13 -11.73 10.63
CA GLN A 25 -16.36 -12.93 10.33
C GLN A 25 -14.91 -12.60 9.92
N MET A 26 -14.74 -11.56 9.11
CA MET A 26 -13.40 -11.12 8.69
C MET A 26 -12.59 -10.59 9.88
N THR A 27 -13.21 -9.79 10.76
CA THR A 27 -12.56 -9.30 11.98
C THR A 27 -12.14 -10.44 12.89
N ALA A 28 -13.02 -11.43 13.10
CA ALA A 28 -12.71 -12.60 13.93
C ALA A 28 -11.54 -13.43 13.37
N ASN A 29 -11.38 -13.44 12.04
CA ASN A 29 -10.32 -14.17 11.35
C ASN A 29 -9.06 -13.33 11.04
N ALA A 30 -9.06 -12.04 11.33
CA ALA A 30 -7.89 -11.19 11.12
C ALA A 30 -6.97 -11.16 12.35
N TRP A 31 -5.67 -10.90 12.14
CA TRP A 31 -4.76 -10.44 13.18
C TRP A 31 -5.00 -8.93 13.36
N PRO A 32 -5.73 -8.48 14.40
CA PRO A 32 -6.11 -7.08 14.52
C PRO A 32 -4.98 -6.24 15.09
N SER A 33 -4.85 -5.02 14.60
CA SER A 33 -4.08 -3.97 15.27
C SER A 33 -4.83 -3.43 16.50
N ASN A 34 -6.16 -3.35 16.38
CA ASN A 34 -7.12 -3.03 17.44
C ASN A 34 -8.47 -3.61 17.02
N GLU A 35 -9.11 -4.45 17.87
CA GLU A 35 -10.32 -5.20 17.49
C GLU A 35 -11.48 -4.30 17.06
N GLU A 36 -11.74 -3.20 17.77
CA GLU A 36 -12.84 -2.28 17.47
C GLU A 36 -12.58 -1.55 16.14
N LEU A 37 -11.38 -1.05 15.93
CA LEU A 37 -11.00 -0.38 14.69
C LEU A 37 -10.96 -1.36 13.52
N THR A 38 -10.52 -2.59 13.73
CA THR A 38 -10.54 -3.64 12.70
C THR A 38 -11.96 -3.95 12.28
N PHE A 39 -12.90 -4.06 13.24
CA PHE A 39 -14.30 -4.23 12.91
C PHE A 39 -14.86 -3.03 12.11
N LEU A 40 -14.58 -1.80 12.53
CA LEU A 40 -15.02 -0.61 11.82
C LEU A 40 -14.49 -0.58 10.38
N LYS A 41 -13.22 -0.90 10.17
CA LYS A 41 -12.59 -0.99 8.84
C LYS A 41 -13.28 -2.06 7.98
N ALA A 42 -13.46 -3.27 8.51
CA ALA A 42 -14.16 -4.36 7.83
C ALA A 42 -15.62 -3.97 7.53
N PHE A 43 -16.31 -3.35 8.47
CA PHE A 43 -17.67 -2.84 8.29
C PHE A 43 -17.74 -1.84 7.14
N LEU A 44 -16.89 -0.82 7.11
CA LEU A 44 -16.84 0.16 6.02
C LEU A 44 -16.54 -0.51 4.68
N TYR A 45 -15.60 -1.47 4.67
CA TYR A 45 -15.26 -2.23 3.47
C TYR A 45 -16.45 -2.99 2.90
N TYR A 46 -17.16 -3.77 3.71
CA TYR A 46 -18.31 -4.56 3.25
C TYR A 46 -19.55 -3.69 3.00
N GLN A 47 -19.86 -2.72 3.86
CA GLN A 47 -21.00 -1.83 3.63
C GLN A 47 -20.85 -0.98 2.34
N SER A 48 -19.63 -0.76 1.86
CA SER A 48 -19.43 -0.07 0.59
C SER A 48 -20.12 -0.76 -0.60
N TYR A 49 -20.35 -2.09 -0.54
CA TYR A 49 -21.08 -2.82 -1.58
C TYR A 49 -22.57 -2.41 -1.72
N ILE A 50 -23.08 -1.64 -0.76
CA ILE A 50 -24.44 -1.09 -0.85
C ILE A 50 -24.53 0.05 -1.89
N MET A 51 -23.42 0.72 -2.22
CA MET A 51 -23.43 1.90 -3.10
C MET A 51 -24.07 1.65 -4.48
N PRO A 52 -23.71 0.60 -5.24
CA PRO A 52 -24.36 0.30 -6.51
C PRO A 52 -25.86 0.03 -6.36
N PHE A 53 -26.25 -0.65 -5.29
CA PHE A 53 -27.65 -0.96 -4.99
C PHE A 53 -28.44 0.29 -4.62
N PHE A 54 -27.86 1.16 -3.77
CA PHE A 54 -28.46 2.45 -3.43
C PHE A 54 -28.63 3.33 -4.67
N LEU A 55 -27.64 3.40 -5.56
CA LEU A 55 -27.72 4.13 -6.82
C LEU A 55 -28.87 3.62 -7.68
N ALA A 56 -29.04 2.31 -7.81
CA ALA A 56 -30.16 1.72 -8.55
C ALA A 56 -31.52 2.10 -7.96
N LEU A 57 -31.64 2.12 -6.62
CA LEU A 57 -32.86 2.55 -5.93
C LEU A 57 -33.17 4.04 -6.17
N VAL A 58 -32.16 4.90 -6.16
CA VAL A 58 -32.35 6.34 -6.42
C VAL A 58 -32.83 6.57 -7.85
N ILE A 59 -32.25 5.89 -8.84
CA ILE A 59 -32.68 5.97 -10.24
C ILE A 59 -34.14 5.46 -10.41
N TRP A 60 -34.44 4.35 -9.76
CA TRP A 60 -35.79 3.80 -9.76
C TRP A 60 -36.82 4.77 -9.13
N GLY A 61 -36.51 5.33 -7.94
CA GLY A 61 -37.34 6.31 -7.26
C GLY A 61 -37.58 7.57 -8.09
N PHE A 62 -36.54 8.03 -8.83
CA PHE A 62 -36.67 9.15 -9.77
C PHE A 62 -37.67 8.83 -10.91
N LYS A 63 -37.53 7.65 -11.55
CA LYS A 63 -38.46 7.21 -12.60
C LYS A 63 -39.91 7.15 -12.13
N HIS A 64 -40.12 6.86 -10.85
CA HIS A 64 -41.47 6.80 -10.25
C HIS A 64 -41.87 8.10 -9.55
N LYS A 65 -41.19 9.23 -9.80
CA LYS A 65 -41.48 10.57 -9.24
C LYS A 65 -41.49 10.62 -7.70
N GLN A 66 -40.73 9.73 -7.06
CA GLN A 66 -40.61 9.67 -5.59
C GLN A 66 -39.36 10.43 -5.09
N VAL A 67 -38.44 10.77 -6.00
CA VAL A 67 -37.20 11.45 -5.71
C VAL A 67 -37.06 12.68 -6.60
N SER A 68 -36.64 13.80 -6.03
CA SER A 68 -36.43 15.03 -6.78
C SER A 68 -35.23 14.92 -7.73
N LYS A 69 -35.23 15.73 -8.81
CA LYS A 69 -34.12 15.78 -9.78
C LYS A 69 -32.84 16.17 -9.12
N SER A 70 -32.81 17.14 -8.20
CA SER A 70 -31.63 17.61 -7.50
C SER A 70 -31.05 16.50 -6.61
N PHE A 71 -31.89 15.81 -5.83
CA PHE A 71 -31.43 14.70 -5.00
C PHE A 71 -30.85 13.56 -5.86
N MET A 72 -31.54 13.19 -6.96
CA MET A 72 -31.02 12.18 -7.87
C MET A 72 -29.65 12.57 -8.42
N LEU A 73 -29.48 13.82 -8.87
CA LEU A 73 -28.19 14.29 -9.42
C LEU A 73 -27.07 14.18 -8.39
N ILE A 74 -27.30 14.67 -7.15
CA ILE A 74 -26.31 14.60 -6.06
C ILE A 74 -25.97 13.14 -5.73
N ALA A 75 -26.99 12.28 -5.61
CA ALA A 75 -26.78 10.87 -5.31
C ALA A 75 -26.02 10.13 -6.43
N VAL A 76 -26.34 10.41 -7.69
CA VAL A 76 -25.62 9.83 -8.84
C VAL A 76 -24.17 10.25 -8.82
N ILE A 77 -23.86 11.53 -8.65
CA ILE A 77 -22.48 12.01 -8.59
C ILE A 77 -21.74 11.38 -7.40
N GLY A 78 -22.31 11.46 -6.20
CA GLY A 78 -21.67 10.94 -4.99
C GLY A 78 -21.43 9.43 -5.05
N CYS A 79 -22.42 8.64 -5.46
CA CYS A 79 -22.28 7.20 -5.62
C CYS A 79 -21.29 6.83 -6.74
N SER A 80 -21.29 7.56 -7.85
CA SER A 80 -20.34 7.30 -8.94
C SER A 80 -18.89 7.54 -8.51
N LEU A 81 -18.63 8.64 -7.80
CA LEU A 81 -17.32 8.92 -7.21
C LEU A 81 -16.93 7.87 -6.17
N GLY A 82 -17.86 7.48 -5.29
CA GLY A 82 -17.63 6.45 -4.29
C GLY A 82 -17.34 5.08 -4.92
N ILE A 83 -18.11 4.68 -5.93
CA ILE A 83 -17.91 3.44 -6.69
C ILE A 83 -16.54 3.47 -7.39
N TYR A 84 -16.19 4.58 -8.02
CA TYR A 84 -14.88 4.74 -8.66
C TYR A 84 -13.75 4.59 -7.63
N ALA A 85 -13.80 5.34 -6.54
CA ALA A 85 -12.76 5.36 -5.52
C ALA A 85 -12.61 4.00 -4.80
N ARG A 86 -13.72 3.27 -4.62
CA ARG A 86 -13.74 2.00 -3.88
C ARG A 86 -13.49 0.77 -4.74
N PHE A 87 -14.03 0.72 -5.94
CA PHE A 87 -14.05 -0.50 -6.75
C PHE A 87 -13.21 -0.40 -8.02
N ILE A 88 -12.98 0.79 -8.56
CA ILE A 88 -12.26 0.97 -9.81
C ILE A 88 -10.81 1.36 -9.54
N GLU A 89 -10.58 2.49 -8.92
CA GLU A 89 -9.22 3.03 -8.77
C GLU A 89 -8.26 2.10 -8.00
N PRO A 90 -8.63 1.43 -6.88
CA PRO A 90 -7.74 0.48 -6.20
C PRO A 90 -7.31 -0.72 -7.07
N ASN A 91 -8.02 -0.93 -8.18
CA ASN A 91 -7.71 -1.98 -9.15
C ASN A 91 -7.02 -1.45 -10.42
N LEU A 92 -6.71 -0.16 -10.51
CA LEU A 92 -5.95 0.44 -11.61
C LEU A 92 -4.45 0.35 -11.34
N LEU A 93 -3.88 -0.85 -11.48
CA LEU A 93 -2.44 -1.04 -11.30
C LEU A 93 -1.68 -0.38 -12.46
N LEU A 94 -1.13 0.80 -12.19
CA LEU A 94 -0.35 1.57 -13.18
C LEU A 94 1.11 1.16 -13.16
N VAL A 95 1.79 1.39 -14.28
CA VAL A 95 3.25 1.33 -14.38
C VAL A 95 3.73 2.70 -14.81
N LYS A 96 4.66 3.29 -14.04
CA LYS A 96 5.25 4.58 -14.37
C LYS A 96 6.77 4.45 -14.39
N GLU A 97 7.41 5.01 -15.40
CA GLU A 97 8.87 5.01 -15.52
C GLU A 97 9.41 6.40 -15.17
N THR A 98 10.50 6.44 -14.40
CA THR A 98 11.22 7.65 -14.01
C THR A 98 12.71 7.40 -14.19
N THR A 99 13.40 8.30 -14.88
CA THR A 99 14.86 8.27 -15.04
C THR A 99 15.53 9.06 -13.93
N ILE A 100 16.57 8.46 -13.33
CA ILE A 100 17.37 9.03 -12.24
C ILE A 100 18.83 9.09 -12.71
N LYS A 101 19.41 10.28 -12.74
CA LYS A 101 20.82 10.48 -13.16
C LYS A 101 21.76 10.13 -12.01
N THR A 102 22.62 9.11 -12.21
CA THR A 102 23.49 8.57 -11.15
C THR A 102 24.89 8.19 -11.62
N GLY A 103 25.13 8.08 -12.92
CA GLY A 103 26.40 7.61 -13.47
C GLY A 103 26.60 6.08 -13.45
N TYR A 104 25.56 5.31 -13.09
CA TYR A 104 25.53 3.85 -13.24
C TYR A 104 24.22 3.42 -13.88
N SER A 105 24.22 2.30 -14.61
CA SER A 105 23.03 1.76 -15.26
C SER A 105 22.41 0.65 -14.42
N LEU A 106 21.16 0.81 -14.08
CA LEU A 106 20.32 -0.17 -13.36
C LEU A 106 18.85 0.14 -13.65
N LYS A 107 18.01 -0.87 -13.79
CA LYS A 107 16.57 -0.70 -13.99
C LYS A 107 15.79 -1.56 -12.99
N ILE A 108 15.04 -0.95 -12.11
CA ILE A 108 14.31 -1.65 -11.05
C ILE A 108 12.81 -1.38 -11.13
N ALA A 109 12.01 -2.30 -10.60
CA ALA A 109 10.63 -2.05 -10.23
C ALA A 109 10.57 -1.80 -8.72
N LEU A 110 10.11 -0.63 -8.31
CA LEU A 110 9.85 -0.29 -6.92
C LEU A 110 8.35 -0.45 -6.63
N ILE A 111 8.03 -1.19 -5.58
CA ILE A 111 6.70 -1.32 -4.99
C ILE A 111 6.78 -1.19 -3.48
N SER A 112 5.67 -0.91 -2.82
CA SER A 112 5.55 -0.91 -1.35
C SER A 112 4.10 -0.99 -0.93
N ASP A 113 3.86 -1.01 0.39
CA ASP A 113 2.54 -0.82 0.98
C ASP A 113 1.49 -1.73 0.33
N MET A 114 1.82 -3.01 0.20
CA MET A 114 0.89 -3.98 -0.38
C MET A 114 -0.29 -4.25 0.55
N HIS A 115 -0.06 -4.10 1.86
CA HIS A 115 -1.10 -4.24 2.88
C HIS A 115 -1.96 -5.48 2.67
N TYR A 116 -1.31 -6.61 2.44
CA TYR A 116 -2.02 -7.86 2.25
C TYR A 116 -2.76 -8.24 3.54
N GLY A 117 -4.07 -8.45 3.43
CA GLY A 117 -4.93 -8.77 4.57
C GLY A 117 -6.36 -8.24 4.37
N LEU A 118 -6.81 -7.33 5.26
CA LEU A 118 -8.22 -6.94 5.37
C LEU A 118 -8.86 -6.43 4.06
N TYR A 119 -8.10 -5.69 3.22
CA TYR A 119 -8.61 -5.04 2.01
C TYR A 119 -8.12 -5.66 0.71
N SER A 120 -7.20 -6.60 0.78
CA SER A 120 -6.60 -7.23 -0.39
C SER A 120 -7.10 -8.65 -0.59
N THR A 121 -6.98 -9.13 -1.82
CA THR A 121 -7.38 -10.47 -2.20
C THR A 121 -6.20 -11.22 -2.83
N PRO A 122 -6.18 -12.57 -2.77
CA PRO A 122 -5.19 -13.38 -3.47
C PRO A 122 -5.12 -13.06 -4.97
N TRP A 123 -6.25 -12.69 -5.59
CA TRP A 123 -6.30 -12.29 -6.99
C TRP A 123 -5.50 -11.02 -7.28
N GLN A 124 -5.59 -10.01 -6.41
CA GLN A 124 -4.82 -8.76 -6.57
C GLN A 124 -3.32 -9.03 -6.48
N MET A 125 -2.90 -9.89 -5.56
CA MET A 125 -1.51 -10.29 -5.41
C MET A 125 -1.00 -11.07 -6.63
N GLN A 126 -1.76 -12.03 -7.11
CA GLN A 126 -1.42 -12.77 -8.34
C GLN A 126 -1.33 -11.83 -9.55
N ARG A 127 -2.24 -10.88 -9.66
CA ARG A 127 -2.22 -9.86 -10.71
C ARG A 127 -0.99 -8.98 -10.64
N LEU A 128 -0.56 -8.57 -9.44
CA LEU A 128 0.68 -7.81 -9.23
C LEU A 128 1.89 -8.62 -9.73
N VAL A 129 2.03 -9.87 -9.31
CA VAL A 129 3.12 -10.74 -9.74
C VAL A 129 3.11 -10.97 -11.26
N ASN A 130 1.94 -11.22 -11.84
CA ASN A 130 1.81 -11.37 -13.29
C ASN A 130 2.25 -10.10 -14.02
N LYS A 131 1.89 -8.92 -13.49
CA LYS A 131 2.30 -7.64 -14.08
C LYS A 131 3.80 -7.43 -13.96
N LEU A 132 4.40 -7.67 -12.79
CA LEU A 132 5.85 -7.58 -12.58
C LEU A 132 6.61 -8.49 -13.54
N ASN A 133 6.12 -9.69 -13.80
CA ASN A 133 6.73 -10.65 -14.73
C ASN A 133 6.71 -10.22 -16.21
N THR A 134 5.93 -9.20 -16.57
CA THR A 134 5.92 -8.61 -17.92
C THR A 134 6.90 -7.45 -18.07
N LEU A 135 7.53 -7.01 -17.00
CA LEU A 135 8.43 -5.87 -17.02
C LEU A 135 9.86 -6.32 -17.29
N GLU A 136 10.60 -5.51 -18.05
CA GLU A 136 12.03 -5.71 -18.30
C GLU A 136 12.82 -4.89 -17.26
N VAL A 137 13.08 -5.50 -16.10
CA VAL A 137 13.80 -4.92 -14.97
C VAL A 137 14.85 -5.89 -14.45
N ASP A 138 15.92 -5.38 -13.85
CA ASP A 138 16.98 -6.19 -13.27
C ASP A 138 16.54 -6.85 -11.96
N MET A 139 15.67 -6.17 -11.20
CA MET A 139 15.15 -6.64 -9.91
C MET A 139 13.88 -5.91 -9.49
N VAL A 140 13.23 -6.44 -8.46
CA VAL A 140 12.11 -5.79 -7.77
C VAL A 140 12.57 -5.40 -6.36
N LEU A 141 12.32 -4.17 -5.95
CA LEU A 141 12.54 -3.67 -4.61
C LEU A 141 11.20 -3.41 -3.92
N VAL A 142 11.07 -3.87 -2.68
CA VAL A 142 9.86 -3.70 -1.87
C VAL A 142 10.18 -2.87 -0.64
N ALA A 143 9.65 -1.67 -0.59
CA ALA A 143 9.87 -0.70 0.48
C ALA A 143 8.86 -0.88 1.64
N GLY A 144 8.69 -2.12 2.12
CA GLY A 144 7.93 -2.45 3.32
C GLY A 144 6.40 -2.48 3.18
N ASP A 145 5.75 -2.67 4.31
CA ASP A 145 4.30 -2.81 4.51
C ASP A 145 3.68 -3.90 3.63
N TRP A 146 4.14 -5.12 3.88
CA TRP A 146 3.62 -6.32 3.26
C TRP A 146 2.21 -6.66 3.74
N THR A 147 1.96 -6.48 5.03
CA THR A 147 0.76 -6.96 5.71
C THR A 147 -0.07 -5.83 6.30
N TYR A 148 -1.39 -6.05 6.36
CA TYR A 148 -2.34 -5.18 7.06
C TYR A 148 -3.48 -6.02 7.61
N GLU A 149 -3.40 -6.36 8.91
CA GLU A 149 -4.39 -7.21 9.58
C GLU A 149 -4.64 -8.52 8.79
N PRO A 150 -3.57 -9.32 8.54
CA PRO A 150 -3.69 -10.52 7.70
C PRO A 150 -4.56 -11.59 8.36
N ALA A 151 -5.05 -12.54 7.56
CA ALA A 151 -5.91 -13.61 8.04
C ALA A 151 -5.15 -14.60 8.94
N LYS A 152 -5.80 -15.07 10.02
CA LYS A 152 -5.26 -16.07 10.97
C LYS A 152 -5.38 -17.51 10.46
N ASN A 153 -6.31 -17.78 9.57
CA ASN A 153 -6.64 -19.14 9.12
C ASN A 153 -5.71 -19.69 8.04
N SER A 154 -4.72 -18.90 7.60
CA SER A 154 -3.65 -19.32 6.70
C SER A 154 -2.32 -18.72 7.13
N SER A 155 -1.23 -19.40 6.86
CA SER A 155 0.11 -18.89 7.15
C SER A 155 0.47 -17.72 6.22
N LEU A 156 1.35 -16.81 6.65
CA LEU A 156 1.87 -15.76 5.78
C LEU A 156 2.61 -16.33 4.57
N THR A 157 3.27 -17.49 4.73
CA THR A 157 3.92 -18.20 3.61
C THR A 157 2.92 -18.56 2.51
N GLU A 158 1.73 -19.07 2.89
CA GLU A 158 0.66 -19.38 1.93
C GLU A 158 0.06 -18.13 1.31
N GLN A 159 -0.14 -17.09 2.13
CA GLN A 159 -0.70 -15.81 1.68
C GLN A 159 0.21 -15.12 0.65
N LEU A 160 1.52 -15.24 0.78
CA LEU A 160 2.52 -14.67 -0.13
C LEU A 160 2.97 -15.61 -1.25
N ALA A 161 2.42 -16.84 -1.33
CA ALA A 161 2.81 -17.84 -2.31
C ALA A 161 2.82 -17.39 -3.79
N PRO A 162 1.98 -16.44 -4.25
CA PRO A 162 2.08 -15.91 -5.61
C PRO A 162 3.46 -15.37 -5.98
N PHE A 163 4.23 -14.83 -5.01
CA PHE A 163 5.58 -14.29 -5.26
C PHE A 163 6.61 -15.36 -5.64
N LYS A 164 6.38 -16.65 -5.34
CA LYS A 164 7.23 -17.76 -5.86
C LYS A 164 7.30 -17.80 -7.39
N GLN A 165 6.30 -17.21 -8.06
CA GLN A 165 6.23 -17.16 -9.53
C GLN A 165 6.94 -15.93 -10.11
N LEU A 166 7.52 -15.06 -9.27
CA LEU A 166 8.24 -13.89 -9.74
C LEU A 166 9.56 -14.31 -10.38
N LYS A 167 9.82 -13.82 -11.60
CA LYS A 167 11.00 -14.17 -12.40
C LYS A 167 12.24 -13.35 -12.04
N HIS A 168 12.04 -12.19 -11.42
CA HIS A 168 13.10 -11.25 -11.06
C HIS A 168 13.58 -11.47 -9.62
N PRO A 169 14.86 -11.26 -9.32
CA PRO A 169 15.32 -11.15 -7.93
C PRO A 169 14.51 -10.09 -7.19
N ILE A 170 14.10 -10.38 -5.96
CA ILE A 170 13.29 -9.49 -5.15
C ILE A 170 13.95 -9.27 -3.80
N TYR A 171 14.15 -8.00 -3.44
CA TYR A 171 14.71 -7.57 -2.16
C TYR A 171 13.70 -6.71 -1.39
N SER A 172 13.68 -6.87 -0.08
CA SER A 172 12.67 -6.22 0.75
C SER A 172 13.23 -5.74 2.07
N VAL A 173 12.66 -4.65 2.57
CA VAL A 173 12.76 -4.21 3.96
C VAL A 173 11.38 -4.31 4.62
N PRO A 174 11.27 -4.37 5.96
CA PRO A 174 9.99 -4.28 6.64
C PRO A 174 9.45 -2.85 6.61
N GLY A 175 8.14 -2.70 6.89
CA GLY A 175 7.49 -1.44 7.19
C GLY A 175 6.86 -1.47 8.58
N ASN A 176 6.30 -0.35 9.02
CA ASN A 176 5.78 -0.21 10.37
C ASN A 176 4.61 -1.18 10.67
N HIS A 177 3.76 -1.49 9.70
CA HIS A 177 2.70 -2.48 9.89
C HIS A 177 3.21 -3.92 9.96
N ASP A 178 4.41 -4.18 9.47
CA ASP A 178 5.10 -5.46 9.58
C ASP A 178 5.80 -5.62 10.95
N GLU A 179 6.10 -4.49 11.62
CA GLU A 179 6.86 -4.36 12.86
C GLU A 179 5.97 -4.01 14.08
N GLU A 180 4.67 -4.27 14.02
CA GLU A 180 3.71 -4.02 15.11
C GLU A 180 3.32 -2.54 15.36
N MET A 181 3.50 -1.65 14.40
CA MET A 181 3.28 -0.22 14.61
C MET A 181 2.30 0.45 13.60
N PRO A 182 1.01 0.34 13.73
CA PRO A 182 0.21 -0.56 14.57
C PRO A 182 0.03 -1.93 13.91
N GLY A 183 -0.01 -2.98 14.67
CA GLY A 183 -0.27 -4.31 14.15
C GLY A 183 0.07 -5.44 15.12
N PRO A 184 -0.15 -6.67 14.72
CA PRO A 184 0.26 -7.84 15.50
C PRO A 184 1.76 -8.10 15.34
N PRO A 185 2.40 -8.82 16.29
CA PRO A 185 3.84 -9.12 16.28
C PRO A 185 4.20 -10.18 15.23
N LEU A 186 4.12 -9.85 13.97
CA LEU A 186 4.32 -10.77 12.85
C LEU A 186 5.69 -10.66 12.18
N ALA A 187 6.58 -9.79 12.65
CA ALA A 187 7.88 -9.53 11.99
C ALA A 187 8.69 -10.82 11.74
N LYS A 188 8.72 -11.74 12.71
CA LYS A 188 9.46 -13.01 12.58
C LYS A 188 8.80 -13.95 11.57
N GLU A 189 7.47 -14.11 11.65
CA GLU A 189 6.68 -14.93 10.74
C GLU A 189 6.75 -14.38 9.33
N LEU A 190 6.64 -13.07 9.16
CA LEU A 190 6.77 -12.41 7.85
C LEU A 190 8.16 -12.64 7.27
N LYS A 191 9.23 -12.43 8.03
CA LYS A 191 10.59 -12.67 7.55
C LYS A 191 10.79 -14.09 7.06
N GLN A 192 10.25 -15.09 7.77
CA GLN A 192 10.30 -16.49 7.33
C GLN A 192 9.46 -16.70 6.07
N ALA A 193 8.24 -16.13 6.03
CA ALA A 193 7.37 -16.23 4.86
C ALA A 193 7.98 -15.59 3.60
N LEU A 194 8.71 -14.49 3.74
CA LEU A 194 9.46 -13.86 2.64
C LEU A 194 10.52 -14.83 2.10
N ILE A 195 11.34 -15.41 2.98
CA ILE A 195 12.38 -16.38 2.60
C ILE A 195 11.77 -17.61 1.90
N ASP A 196 10.71 -18.18 2.45
CA ASP A 196 10.00 -19.32 1.89
C ASP A 196 9.41 -19.04 0.49
N ASN A 197 9.16 -17.78 0.19
CA ASN A 197 8.65 -17.31 -1.11
C ASN A 197 9.75 -16.72 -2.03
N HIS A 198 11.04 -17.04 -1.76
CA HIS A 198 12.20 -16.61 -2.54
C HIS A 198 12.43 -15.09 -2.56
N ILE A 199 11.93 -14.39 -1.55
CA ILE A 199 12.15 -12.95 -1.34
C ILE A 199 13.33 -12.79 -0.38
N HIS A 200 14.25 -11.87 -0.70
CA HIS A 200 15.44 -11.61 0.10
C HIS A 200 15.19 -10.46 1.09
N PRO A 201 14.94 -10.74 2.39
CA PRO A 201 14.87 -9.69 3.40
C PRO A 201 16.27 -9.13 3.64
N ILE A 202 16.44 -7.84 3.36
CA ILE A 202 17.73 -7.13 3.44
C ILE A 202 17.77 -6.07 4.54
N GLU A 203 16.87 -6.13 5.48
CA GLU A 203 16.91 -5.26 6.66
C GLU A 203 18.30 -5.32 7.32
N ALA A 204 18.89 -4.14 7.56
CA ALA A 204 20.22 -3.96 8.11
C ALA A 204 21.35 -4.72 7.36
N LYS A 205 21.16 -4.96 6.07
CA LYS A 205 22.13 -5.65 5.21
C LYS A 205 22.50 -4.82 3.99
N THR A 206 23.64 -5.15 3.42
CA THR A 206 24.15 -4.58 2.17
C THR A 206 24.27 -5.67 1.13
N VAL A 207 23.83 -5.38 -0.10
CA VAL A 207 23.97 -6.22 -1.28
C VAL A 207 24.85 -5.47 -2.30
N ASP A 208 25.91 -6.10 -2.78
CA ASP A 208 26.75 -5.53 -3.82
C ASP A 208 26.13 -5.78 -5.20
N LEU A 209 25.71 -4.71 -5.88
CA LEU A 209 25.16 -4.75 -7.23
C LEU A 209 26.22 -4.35 -8.29
N GLY A 210 27.49 -4.48 -7.99
CA GLY A 210 28.60 -4.12 -8.88
C GLY A 210 28.99 -2.65 -8.74
N LYS A 211 28.35 -1.73 -9.46
CA LYS A 211 28.66 -0.28 -9.43
C LYS A 211 27.99 0.49 -8.28
N VAL A 212 27.01 -0.08 -7.64
CA VAL A 212 26.23 0.52 -6.54
C VAL A 212 25.99 -0.52 -5.44
N ARG A 213 25.86 -0.08 -4.20
CA ARG A 213 25.47 -0.93 -3.09
C ARG A 213 24.02 -0.68 -2.71
N LEU A 214 23.20 -1.74 -2.73
CA LEU A 214 21.86 -1.72 -2.19
C LEU A 214 21.95 -1.94 -0.67
N VAL A 215 21.45 -0.99 0.09
CA VAL A 215 21.43 -1.04 1.56
C VAL A 215 20.00 -1.02 2.04
N GLY A 216 19.57 -2.09 2.70
CA GLY A 216 18.26 -2.13 3.37
C GLY A 216 18.38 -1.49 4.75
N LEU A 217 17.58 -0.46 5.00
CA LEU A 217 17.47 0.15 6.32
C LEU A 217 16.33 -0.54 7.09
N ALA A 218 16.52 -0.73 8.39
CA ALA A 218 15.41 -1.07 9.28
C ALA A 218 14.42 0.09 9.32
N ASP A 219 13.14 -0.20 9.57
CA ASP A 219 12.14 0.87 9.64
C ASP A 219 12.45 1.88 10.76
N LEU A 220 11.89 3.06 10.61
CA LEU A 220 12.06 4.13 11.59
C LEU A 220 11.42 3.77 12.94
N LEU A 221 10.35 3.05 12.90
CA LEU A 221 9.64 2.55 14.07
C LEU A 221 9.79 1.01 14.16
N PRO A 222 10.06 0.45 15.36
CA PRO A 222 10.33 1.13 16.63
C PRO A 222 11.71 1.81 16.67
N LEU A 223 11.84 2.90 17.42
CA LEU A 223 13.08 3.70 17.54
C LEU A 223 14.31 2.88 18.00
N ALA A 224 14.11 1.72 18.59
CA ALA A 224 15.16 0.79 19.02
C ALA A 224 16.06 0.29 17.86
N THR A 225 15.61 0.42 16.60
CA THR A 225 16.33 -0.04 15.42
C THR A 225 17.39 0.96 14.91
N LYS A 226 17.57 2.12 15.55
CA LYS A 226 18.47 3.19 15.10
C LYS A 226 19.91 2.71 14.91
N GLU A 227 20.46 1.97 15.88
CA GLU A 227 21.84 1.47 15.78
C GLU A 227 22.02 0.42 14.67
N ILE A 228 21.00 -0.43 14.48
CA ILE A 228 20.99 -1.46 13.44
C ILE A 228 21.03 -0.81 12.06
N ARG A 229 20.23 0.26 11.85
CA ARG A 229 20.24 1.04 10.60
C ARG A 229 21.61 1.61 10.28
N LEU A 230 22.28 2.21 11.27
CA LEU A 230 23.57 2.86 11.10
C LEU A 230 24.69 1.86 10.79
N ASN A 231 24.62 0.64 11.30
CA ASN A 231 25.62 -0.39 11.06
C ASN A 231 25.67 -0.82 9.58
N ALA A 232 24.54 -0.87 8.90
CA ALA A 232 24.48 -1.19 7.47
C ALA A 232 25.17 -0.14 6.57
N LEU A 233 25.32 1.09 7.07
CA LEU A 233 25.91 2.22 6.33
C LEU A 233 27.43 2.38 6.56
N LYS A 234 28.02 1.59 7.47
CA LYS A 234 29.45 1.68 7.76
C LYS A 234 30.28 1.14 6.59
N GLN A 235 31.42 1.83 6.32
CA GLN A 235 32.46 1.37 5.38
C GLN A 235 31.96 1.14 3.93
N GLN A 236 31.13 2.02 3.41
CA GLN A 236 30.71 1.95 2.01
C GLN A 236 31.70 2.66 1.10
N ASP A 237 32.07 2.03 -0.01
CA ASP A 237 33.09 2.46 -0.99
C ASP A 237 32.48 2.83 -2.37
N LYS A 238 31.17 2.65 -2.55
CA LYS A 238 30.43 2.87 -3.80
C LYS A 238 29.22 3.78 -3.56
N PRO A 239 28.63 4.36 -4.62
CA PRO A 239 27.30 4.99 -4.52
C PRO A 239 26.28 4.07 -3.85
N LEU A 240 25.32 4.64 -3.15
CA LEU A 240 24.35 3.89 -2.37
C LEU A 240 22.94 3.98 -2.98
N LEU A 241 22.27 2.84 -3.02
CA LEU A 241 20.83 2.74 -3.21
C LEU A 241 20.24 2.31 -1.87
N LEU A 242 19.64 3.28 -1.15
CA LEU A 242 19.07 3.04 0.17
C LEU A 242 17.61 2.63 0.01
N LEU A 243 17.23 1.49 0.56
CA LEU A 243 15.85 1.02 0.60
C LEU A 243 15.34 1.12 2.02
N THR A 244 14.28 1.86 2.24
CA THR A 244 13.62 2.04 3.54
C THR A 244 12.11 2.04 3.36
N HIS A 245 11.35 1.87 4.45
CA HIS A 245 9.91 2.06 4.39
C HIS A 245 9.54 3.53 4.56
N ASN A 246 9.93 4.13 5.68
CA ASN A 246 9.56 5.51 6.01
C ASN A 246 10.57 6.51 5.43
N PRO A 247 10.13 7.50 4.62
CA PRO A 247 11.00 8.52 4.03
C PRO A 247 11.70 9.41 5.07
N GLU A 248 11.15 9.55 6.27
CA GLU A 248 11.78 10.31 7.37
C GLU A 248 13.04 9.64 7.92
N SER A 249 13.32 8.38 7.54
CA SER A 249 14.62 7.76 7.80
C SER A 249 15.79 8.61 7.26
N LEU A 250 15.53 9.49 6.29
CA LEU A 250 16.49 10.46 5.77
C LEU A 250 17.08 11.36 6.86
N GLU A 251 16.27 11.81 7.82
CA GLU A 251 16.68 12.74 8.89
C GLU A 251 17.60 12.08 9.92
N TYR A 252 17.59 10.76 9.95
CA TYR A 252 18.39 9.95 10.88
C TYR A 252 19.62 9.33 10.24
N LEU A 253 19.91 9.64 8.96
CA LEU A 253 21.13 9.17 8.31
C LEU A 253 22.35 9.86 8.91
N PRO A 254 23.46 9.12 9.10
CA PRO A 254 24.74 9.75 9.39
C PRO A 254 25.21 10.56 8.18
N LYS A 255 26.19 11.42 8.38
CA LYS A 255 26.84 12.11 7.26
C LYS A 255 27.51 11.06 6.36
N LEU A 256 26.95 10.85 5.18
CA LEU A 256 27.50 9.96 4.16
C LEU A 256 28.44 10.75 3.25
N THR A 257 29.54 10.09 2.83
CA THR A 257 30.50 10.65 1.88
C THR A 257 30.20 10.24 0.44
N GLN A 258 29.51 9.11 0.27
CA GLN A 258 29.08 8.62 -1.04
C GLN A 258 27.75 9.23 -1.43
N PRO A 259 27.54 9.52 -2.73
CA PRO A 259 26.23 9.91 -3.23
C PRO A 259 25.22 8.77 -3.05
N PHE A 260 23.97 9.11 -2.78
CA PHE A 260 22.92 8.12 -2.62
C PHE A 260 21.59 8.50 -3.30
N VAL A 261 20.84 7.47 -3.66
CA VAL A 261 19.43 7.56 -3.96
C VAL A 261 18.68 6.74 -2.90
N MET A 262 17.75 7.37 -2.21
CA MET A 262 16.89 6.73 -1.22
C MET A 262 15.53 6.42 -1.82
N LEU A 263 15.03 5.21 -1.58
CA LEU A 263 13.75 4.71 -2.06
C LEU A 263 12.85 4.40 -0.86
N ALA A 264 11.62 4.94 -0.87
CA ALA A 264 10.71 4.80 0.25
C ALA A 264 9.24 4.58 -0.19
N GLY A 265 8.41 4.14 0.75
CA GLY A 265 6.96 3.98 0.67
C GLY A 265 6.22 4.82 1.72
N HIS A 266 5.41 4.14 2.56
CA HIS A 266 4.74 4.63 3.77
C HIS A 266 3.61 5.65 3.55
N THR A 267 3.81 6.66 2.72
CA THR A 267 2.88 7.80 2.62
C THR A 267 1.65 7.52 1.78
N HIS A 268 1.62 6.41 1.03
CA HIS A 268 0.60 6.12 0.01
C HIS A 268 0.34 7.27 -0.98
N GLY A 269 1.19 8.31 -0.99
CA GLY A 269 0.91 9.57 -1.66
C GLY A 269 -0.32 10.28 -1.11
N GLY A 270 -0.74 9.94 0.13
CA GLY A 270 -1.95 10.37 0.80
C GLY A 270 -3.19 9.53 0.49
N GLN A 271 -3.08 8.48 -0.35
CA GLN A 271 -4.14 7.52 -0.74
C GLN A 271 -5.40 8.17 -1.36
N VAL A 272 -5.86 9.31 -0.81
CA VAL A 272 -6.96 10.14 -1.30
C VAL A 272 -6.40 11.53 -1.63
N ASN A 273 -6.20 11.80 -2.92
CA ASN A 273 -5.57 13.03 -3.38
C ASN A 273 -6.60 14.12 -3.65
N LEU A 274 -7.03 14.78 -2.59
CA LEU A 274 -7.92 15.95 -2.61
C LEU A 274 -7.16 17.20 -2.12
N PRO A 275 -7.36 18.38 -2.73
CA PRO A 275 -6.75 19.62 -2.26
C PRO A 275 -6.99 19.83 -0.76
N ILE A 276 -6.02 20.37 -0.04
CA ILE A 276 -6.06 20.68 1.40
C ILE A 276 -6.12 19.41 2.28
N LEU A 277 -7.02 18.45 1.97
CA LEU A 277 -7.18 17.24 2.77
C LEU A 277 -5.93 16.36 2.69
N THR A 278 -5.38 16.20 1.49
CA THR A 278 -4.18 15.37 1.27
C THR A 278 -2.97 15.91 2.03
N GLU A 279 -2.74 17.20 2.00
CA GLU A 279 -1.65 17.83 2.76
C GLU A 279 -1.76 17.54 4.24
N LYS A 280 -2.97 17.68 4.81
CA LYS A 280 -3.21 17.36 6.23
C LYS A 280 -2.95 15.89 6.54
N ILE A 281 -3.36 14.96 5.66
CA ILE A 281 -3.11 13.52 5.83
C ILE A 281 -1.61 13.25 5.77
N LEU A 282 -0.90 13.84 4.83
CA LEU A 282 0.55 13.64 4.68
C LEU A 282 1.32 14.15 5.90
N HIS A 283 0.93 15.28 6.48
CA HIS A 283 1.51 15.79 7.74
C HIS A 283 1.12 14.99 8.99
N LEU A 284 0.11 14.13 8.92
CA LEU A 284 -0.17 13.13 9.96
C LEU A 284 0.71 11.87 9.83
N LEU A 285 1.17 11.58 8.60
CA LEU A 285 1.99 10.42 8.29
C LEU A 285 3.50 10.73 8.41
N THR A 286 3.89 11.94 8.05
CA THR A 286 5.28 12.42 8.11
C THR A 286 5.32 13.90 8.50
N GLU A 287 6.33 14.31 9.29
CA GLU A 287 6.49 15.71 9.69
C GLU A 287 6.70 16.65 8.48
N GLN A 288 7.41 16.15 7.46
CA GLN A 288 7.69 16.89 6.22
C GLN A 288 6.53 16.90 5.22
N GLY A 289 5.45 16.15 5.48
CA GLY A 289 4.33 16.04 4.55
C GLY A 289 4.73 15.40 3.20
N TYR A 290 5.65 14.46 3.22
CA TYR A 290 6.16 13.79 2.01
C TYR A 290 5.03 13.14 1.19
N LYS A 291 5.02 13.42 -0.10
CA LYS A 291 4.11 12.87 -1.09
C LYS A 291 4.88 11.96 -2.06
N ARG A 292 4.17 11.18 -2.87
CA ARG A 292 4.76 10.41 -3.96
C ARG A 292 5.59 11.29 -4.91
N GLY A 293 6.75 10.82 -5.33
CA GLY A 293 7.58 11.45 -6.37
C GLY A 293 9.04 11.56 -6.02
N MET A 294 9.76 12.30 -6.84
CA MET A 294 11.18 12.55 -6.72
C MET A 294 11.44 13.84 -5.96
N TYR A 295 12.36 13.79 -5.01
CA TYR A 295 12.88 14.93 -4.25
C TYR A 295 14.38 15.04 -4.47
N ALA A 296 14.82 16.22 -4.91
CA ALA A 296 16.25 16.54 -4.95
C ALA A 296 16.70 16.93 -3.55
N LEU A 297 17.80 16.36 -3.13
CA LEU A 297 18.45 16.63 -1.84
C LEU A 297 19.79 17.33 -2.07
N ASP A 298 20.44 17.74 -0.98
CA ASP A 298 21.77 18.35 -1.04
C ASP A 298 22.82 17.34 -1.58
N ASN A 299 23.90 17.85 -2.15
CA ASN A 299 25.04 17.07 -2.63
C ASN A 299 24.70 16.02 -3.72
N ASN A 300 23.74 16.32 -4.60
CA ASN A 300 23.26 15.42 -5.65
C ASN A 300 22.59 14.13 -5.13
N ASN A 301 22.25 14.08 -3.87
CA ASN A 301 21.45 13.00 -3.32
C ASN A 301 19.99 13.15 -3.74
N GLN A 302 19.26 12.05 -3.75
CA GLN A 302 17.86 12.05 -4.19
C GLN A 302 17.03 11.10 -3.31
N LEU A 303 15.74 11.44 -3.17
CA LEU A 303 14.75 10.60 -2.51
C LEU A 303 13.60 10.35 -3.49
N PHE A 304 13.22 9.10 -3.69
CA PHE A 304 12.01 8.74 -4.43
C PHE A 304 11.03 8.02 -3.52
N ILE A 305 9.77 8.46 -3.56
CA ILE A 305 8.69 7.89 -2.74
C ILE A 305 7.61 7.33 -3.68
N THR A 306 7.29 6.04 -3.52
CA THR A 306 6.21 5.39 -4.26
C THR A 306 4.85 5.62 -3.59
N SER A 307 3.76 5.47 -4.35
CA SER A 307 2.39 5.58 -3.81
C SER A 307 1.85 4.28 -3.24
N GLY A 308 2.63 3.21 -3.27
CA GLY A 308 2.19 1.91 -2.79
C GLY A 308 1.10 1.23 -3.64
N ILE A 309 0.81 -0.02 -3.32
CA ILE A 309 -0.10 -0.90 -4.05
C ILE A 309 -1.44 -1.08 -3.33
N GLY A 310 -1.43 -1.29 -2.01
CA GLY A 310 -2.59 -1.60 -1.19
C GLY A 310 -3.37 -0.38 -0.69
N MET A 311 -4.11 -0.58 0.37
CA MET A 311 -4.89 0.45 1.07
C MET A 311 -4.70 0.29 2.58
N VAL A 312 -4.71 1.41 3.30
CA VAL A 312 -4.65 1.47 4.75
C VAL A 312 -5.76 2.39 5.30
N GLY A 313 -6.27 2.12 6.49
CA GLY A 313 -7.33 2.91 7.10
C GLY A 313 -8.65 2.85 6.34
N LEU A 314 -8.82 3.69 5.33
CA LEU A 314 -10.02 3.70 4.49
C LEU A 314 -9.90 2.72 3.31
N PRO A 315 -10.95 1.94 3.00
CA PRO A 315 -10.93 0.96 1.91
C PRO A 315 -11.15 1.58 0.52
N LEU A 316 -10.44 2.65 0.19
CA LEU A 316 -10.59 3.35 -1.09
C LEU A 316 -9.30 4.10 -1.48
N ARG A 317 -9.14 4.35 -2.78
CA ARG A 317 -8.15 5.28 -3.35
C ARG A 317 -8.86 6.30 -4.23
N PHE A 318 -8.39 7.53 -4.23
CA PHE A 318 -8.93 8.58 -5.11
C PHE A 318 -7.85 9.50 -5.64
N ALA A 319 -7.73 9.57 -6.98
CA ALA A 319 -6.70 10.32 -7.70
C ALA A 319 -5.25 9.97 -7.27
N MET A 320 -5.07 8.73 -6.74
CA MET A 320 -3.78 8.15 -6.34
C MET A 320 -3.81 6.63 -6.55
N PRO A 321 -3.87 6.15 -7.80
CA PRO A 321 -3.98 4.72 -8.10
C PRO A 321 -2.73 3.94 -7.67
N PRO A 322 -2.85 2.63 -7.38
CA PRO A 322 -1.74 1.73 -7.17
C PRO A 322 -0.73 1.82 -8.32
N THR A 323 0.55 1.92 -7.98
CA THR A 323 1.58 2.14 -9.02
C THR A 323 2.80 1.26 -8.78
N ILE A 324 3.26 0.57 -9.82
CA ILE A 324 4.61 0.02 -9.93
C ILE A 324 5.48 1.12 -10.52
N ASP A 325 6.48 1.57 -9.78
CA ASP A 325 7.41 2.59 -10.27
C ASP A 325 8.66 1.91 -10.86
N ILE A 326 8.85 2.04 -12.18
CA ILE A 326 10.09 1.64 -12.84
C ILE A 326 11.07 2.79 -12.71
N LEU A 327 12.20 2.53 -12.05
CA LEU A 327 13.28 3.49 -11.90
C LEU A 327 14.45 3.07 -12.77
N ARG A 328 14.81 3.93 -13.73
CA ARG A 328 15.96 3.76 -14.62
C ARG A 328 17.08 4.67 -14.14
N PHE A 329 18.17 4.09 -13.69
CA PHE A 329 19.38 4.78 -13.26
C PHE A 329 20.34 4.89 -14.45
N GLU A 330 20.85 6.10 -14.73
CA GLU A 330 21.74 6.42 -15.86
C GLU A 330 22.90 7.33 -15.45
#